data_62d5f627f5623510bad5089bc78a336c
#
_entry.id   62d5f627f5623510bad5089bc78a336c
#
_cell.length_a   1.000
_cell.length_b   1.000
_cell.length_c   1.000
_cell.angle_alpha   90.00
_cell.angle_beta   90.00
_cell.angle_gamma   90.00
#
_symmetry.space_group_name_H-M   'P 1'
#
loop_
_entity.id
_entity.type
_entity.pdbx_description
1 polymer ?
#
loop_
_entity_poly.entity_id
_entity_poly.type
_entity_poly.pdbx_seq_one_letter_code
_entity_poly.pdbx_strand_id
1 'polypeptide(L)'
;MIDRIRELKASGKKVALLALDASAAFDLASHKLILKSLEVLGAGPKMLKWTESLLDNCEYFVQIGDARSESWFSGDAGVGQGKQFSPELFNVGSITQAFWCPESDSTHFADDGGDVVAADTAEECQLLIQQVAEKRAEWFNLAGFTLNAKKSELIGFGFVPAPITIKGELISPSESITFLGLPIDSNLKWDLHIDNLCDKIRWQAGRIRSEGRHLSIKDRKILLHSWILSRVHFNALVYMPSLNQLQLDSIQTAVNAGIRAVYGLPRRSFTSISTLRDKLGIPSISDIREQILLKAAYRNRDKYTTQLLTSGPQTRSRSRGDILHPIIKGQLGKMSSTSIDAAWNKIPNDIRVLENEELAINSIKALFRH
;
A
#
# COMPACT_ATOMS: atom_id res chain seq x y z
N MET A 1 8.50 -2.28 -2.50
CA MET A 1 8.84 -1.18 -3.45
C MET A 1 9.53 0.00 -2.78
N ILE A 2 8.91 0.81 -1.91
CA ILE A 2 9.54 2.05 -1.35
C ILE A 2 10.84 1.78 -0.59
N ASP A 3 10.90 0.76 0.26
CA ASP A 3 12.12 0.39 0.96
C ASP A 3 13.23 -0.04 -0.02
N ARG A 4 12.88 -0.73 -1.10
CA ARG A 4 13.81 -1.09 -2.16
C ARG A 4 14.38 0.14 -2.88
N ILE A 5 13.55 1.12 -3.18
CA ILE A 5 14.01 2.40 -3.76
C ILE A 5 14.99 3.11 -2.80
N ARG A 6 14.71 3.13 -1.49
CA ARG A 6 15.61 3.72 -0.48
C ARG A 6 16.95 2.99 -0.40
N GLU A 7 16.93 1.67 -0.42
CA GLU A 7 18.13 0.81 -0.42
C GLU A 7 19.01 1.08 -1.63
N LEU A 8 18.43 1.09 -2.83
CA LEU A 8 19.13 1.38 -4.08
C LEU A 8 19.71 2.80 -4.10
N LYS A 9 18.95 3.80 -3.63
CA LYS A 9 19.48 5.17 -3.47
C LYS A 9 20.63 5.24 -2.45
N ALA A 10 20.53 4.52 -1.36
CA ALA A 10 21.60 4.50 -0.33
C ALA A 10 22.89 3.86 -0.84
N SER A 11 22.81 2.93 -1.80
CA SER A 11 23.96 2.37 -2.50
C SER A 11 24.51 3.27 -3.62
N GLY A 12 23.97 4.49 -3.76
CA GLY A 12 24.46 5.48 -4.74
C GLY A 12 23.87 5.37 -6.13
N LYS A 13 22.95 4.42 -6.36
CA LYS A 13 22.35 4.19 -7.68
C LYS A 13 21.33 5.26 -8.06
N LYS A 14 21.21 5.48 -9.38
CA LYS A 14 20.09 6.19 -10.00
C LYS A 14 18.93 5.21 -10.10
N VAL A 15 17.73 5.66 -9.72
CA VAL A 15 16.55 4.79 -9.64
C VAL A 15 15.41 5.43 -10.40
N ALA A 16 14.69 4.66 -11.20
CA ALA A 16 13.44 5.08 -11.82
C ALA A 16 12.31 4.11 -11.46
N LEU A 17 11.10 4.66 -11.33
CA LEU A 17 9.87 3.90 -11.15
C LEU A 17 8.92 4.24 -12.29
N LEU A 18 8.47 3.23 -12.98
CA LEU A 18 7.42 3.28 -13.99
C LEU A 18 6.17 2.64 -13.43
N ALA A 19 5.12 3.43 -13.22
CA ALA A 19 3.79 2.95 -12.87
C ALA A 19 2.94 2.84 -14.15
N LEU A 20 2.43 1.65 -14.42
CA LEU A 20 1.65 1.34 -15.61
C LEU A 20 0.19 1.11 -15.25
N ASP A 21 -0.73 1.71 -16.01
CA ASP A 21 -2.17 1.56 -15.88
C ASP A 21 -2.75 0.74 -17.05
N ALA A 22 -3.59 -0.23 -16.73
CA ALA A 22 -4.31 -1.01 -17.72
C ALA A 22 -5.75 -0.52 -17.87
N SER A 23 -6.20 -0.27 -19.07
CA SER A 23 -7.60 0.07 -19.34
C SER A 23 -8.46 -1.18 -19.31
N ALA A 24 -9.57 -1.16 -18.53
CA ALA A 24 -10.58 -2.21 -18.47
C ALA A 24 -9.97 -3.63 -18.25
N ALA A 25 -8.99 -3.75 -17.36
CA ALA A 25 -8.20 -4.96 -17.19
C ALA A 25 -9.05 -6.20 -16.88
N PHE A 26 -10.06 -6.08 -16.00
CA PHE A 26 -10.99 -7.15 -15.68
C PHE A 26 -11.86 -7.57 -16.89
N ASP A 27 -12.24 -6.61 -17.71
CA ASP A 27 -13.11 -6.86 -18.88
C ASP A 27 -12.32 -7.44 -20.07
N LEU A 28 -10.99 -7.26 -20.08
CA LEU A 28 -10.10 -7.71 -21.15
C LEU A 28 -9.26 -8.95 -20.75
N ALA A 29 -9.40 -9.46 -19.53
CA ALA A 29 -8.63 -10.62 -19.06
C ALA A 29 -8.88 -11.85 -19.97
N SER A 30 -7.86 -12.29 -20.69
CA SER A 30 -7.97 -13.40 -21.67
C SER A 30 -8.28 -14.72 -20.97
N HIS A 31 -9.41 -15.37 -21.32
CA HIS A 31 -9.77 -16.70 -20.80
C HIS A 31 -8.69 -17.72 -21.15
N LYS A 32 -8.14 -17.66 -22.37
CA LYS A 32 -7.06 -18.55 -22.83
C LYS A 32 -5.79 -18.39 -21.96
N LEU A 33 -5.42 -17.16 -21.61
CA LEU A 33 -4.26 -16.92 -20.74
C LEU A 33 -4.51 -17.45 -19.33
N ILE A 34 -5.69 -17.23 -18.76
CA ILE A 34 -6.08 -17.76 -17.44
C ILE A 34 -5.98 -19.28 -17.42
N LEU A 35 -6.59 -19.98 -18.40
CA LEU A 35 -6.58 -21.44 -18.48
C LEU A 35 -5.15 -21.98 -18.66
N LYS A 36 -4.34 -21.33 -19.50
CA LYS A 36 -2.94 -21.71 -19.70
C LYS A 36 -2.09 -21.51 -18.46
N SER A 37 -2.29 -20.41 -17.74
CA SER A 37 -1.60 -20.15 -16.48
C SER A 37 -1.98 -21.17 -15.40
N LEU A 38 -3.27 -21.53 -15.30
CA LEU A 38 -3.73 -22.61 -14.40
C LEU A 38 -3.07 -23.95 -14.74
N GLU A 39 -3.00 -24.30 -16.02
CA GLU A 39 -2.33 -25.53 -16.48
C GLU A 39 -0.86 -25.57 -16.05
N VAL A 40 -0.12 -24.48 -16.27
CA VAL A 40 1.30 -24.34 -15.89
C VAL A 40 1.47 -24.41 -14.36
N LEU A 41 0.51 -23.90 -13.60
CA LEU A 41 0.47 -24.01 -12.13
C LEU A 41 0.10 -25.41 -11.63
N GLY A 42 -0.19 -26.36 -12.53
CA GLY A 42 -0.48 -27.76 -12.17
C GLY A 42 -1.97 -28.06 -11.94
N ALA A 43 -2.87 -27.20 -12.37
CA ALA A 43 -4.31 -27.47 -12.30
C ALA A 43 -4.69 -28.69 -13.12
N GLY A 44 -5.39 -29.63 -12.50
CA GLY A 44 -5.84 -30.86 -13.17
C GLY A 44 -7.01 -30.62 -14.13
N PRO A 45 -7.28 -31.58 -15.07
CA PRO A 45 -8.28 -31.45 -16.13
C PRO A 45 -9.68 -31.09 -15.65
N LYS A 46 -10.07 -31.55 -14.45
CA LYS A 46 -11.38 -31.22 -13.86
C LYS A 46 -11.48 -29.74 -13.51
N MET A 47 -10.42 -29.16 -12.95
CA MET A 47 -10.37 -27.76 -12.59
C MET A 47 -10.35 -26.87 -13.83
N LEU A 48 -9.58 -27.24 -14.86
CA LEU A 48 -9.53 -26.51 -16.09
C LEU A 48 -10.93 -26.47 -16.77
N LYS A 49 -11.60 -27.62 -16.90
CA LYS A 49 -12.97 -27.66 -17.45
C LYS A 49 -13.98 -26.87 -16.62
N TRP A 50 -13.85 -26.91 -15.29
CA TRP A 50 -14.72 -26.14 -14.40
C TRP A 50 -14.48 -24.64 -14.59
N THR A 51 -13.23 -24.20 -14.66
CA THR A 51 -12.89 -22.78 -14.89
C THR A 51 -13.34 -22.33 -16.25
N GLU A 52 -13.13 -23.14 -17.29
CA GLU A 52 -13.62 -22.88 -18.65
C GLU A 52 -15.14 -22.66 -18.65
N SER A 53 -15.90 -23.58 -18.03
CA SER A 53 -17.36 -23.46 -17.89
C SER A 53 -17.79 -22.22 -17.06
N LEU A 54 -16.98 -21.77 -16.10
CA LEU A 54 -17.26 -20.57 -15.30
C LEU A 54 -17.07 -19.28 -16.10
N LEU A 55 -16.12 -19.28 -17.03
CA LEU A 55 -15.76 -18.14 -17.87
C LEU A 55 -16.61 -18.06 -19.14
N ASP A 56 -17.01 -19.21 -19.68
CA ASP A 56 -17.69 -19.31 -20.96
C ASP A 56 -19.18 -18.96 -20.84
N ASN A 57 -19.74 -18.38 -21.91
CA ASN A 57 -21.18 -18.10 -22.06
C ASN A 57 -21.80 -17.32 -20.89
N CYS A 58 -21.05 -16.43 -20.22
CA CYS A 58 -21.62 -15.57 -19.19
C CYS A 58 -22.61 -14.57 -19.81
N GLU A 59 -23.87 -14.65 -19.36
CA GLU A 59 -24.92 -13.73 -19.75
C GLU A 59 -24.95 -12.51 -18.84
N TYR A 60 -25.04 -11.33 -19.45
CA TYR A 60 -25.15 -10.05 -18.75
C TYR A 60 -26.37 -9.27 -19.20
N PHE A 61 -26.98 -8.56 -18.29
CA PHE A 61 -28.06 -7.60 -18.55
C PHE A 61 -28.01 -6.48 -17.51
N VAL A 62 -28.62 -5.35 -17.83
CA VAL A 62 -28.85 -4.24 -16.90
C VAL A 62 -30.30 -4.26 -16.43
N GLN A 63 -30.52 -4.15 -15.12
CA GLN A 63 -31.85 -4.05 -14.54
C GLN A 63 -31.97 -2.79 -13.68
N ILE A 64 -33.00 -1.98 -13.94
CA ILE A 64 -33.33 -0.78 -13.17
C ILE A 64 -34.81 -0.85 -12.79
N GLY A 65 -35.09 -1.14 -11.52
CA GLY A 65 -36.44 -1.46 -11.06
C GLY A 65 -36.98 -2.69 -11.79
N ASP A 66 -38.14 -2.57 -12.44
CA ASP A 66 -38.78 -3.65 -13.22
C ASP A 66 -38.30 -3.70 -14.68
N ALA A 67 -37.57 -2.70 -15.16
CA ALA A 67 -37.06 -2.64 -16.52
C ALA A 67 -35.75 -3.43 -16.64
N ARG A 68 -35.69 -4.33 -17.63
CA ARG A 68 -34.51 -5.14 -17.96
C ARG A 68 -34.07 -4.86 -19.41
N SER A 69 -32.75 -4.71 -19.63
CA SER A 69 -32.18 -4.63 -20.98
C SER A 69 -32.27 -5.99 -21.70
N GLU A 70 -31.99 -5.98 -23.01
CA GLU A 70 -31.58 -7.19 -23.70
C GLU A 70 -30.31 -7.77 -23.07
N SER A 71 -30.17 -9.09 -23.13
CA SER A 71 -29.01 -9.79 -22.63
C SER A 71 -27.91 -9.82 -23.70
N TRP A 72 -26.66 -9.78 -23.27
CA TRP A 72 -25.50 -10.06 -24.11
C TRP A 72 -24.62 -11.10 -23.44
N PHE A 73 -23.82 -11.80 -24.22
CA PHE A 73 -22.88 -12.81 -23.74
C PHE A 73 -21.46 -12.29 -23.74
N SER A 74 -20.64 -12.74 -22.75
CA SER A 74 -19.20 -12.51 -22.78
C SER A 74 -18.58 -13.25 -23.97
N GLY A 75 -17.57 -12.63 -24.59
CA GLY A 75 -16.69 -13.31 -25.55
C GLY A 75 -15.59 -14.12 -24.84
N ASP A 76 -14.44 -14.27 -25.49
CA ASP A 76 -13.27 -15.05 -25.02
C ASP A 76 -12.42 -14.31 -23.98
N ALA A 77 -12.93 -13.19 -23.45
CA ALA A 77 -12.25 -12.36 -22.48
C ALA A 77 -13.21 -11.79 -21.43
N GLY A 78 -12.64 -11.42 -20.31
CA GLY A 78 -13.31 -10.78 -19.18
C GLY A 78 -13.60 -11.73 -18.03
N VAL A 79 -13.34 -11.22 -16.83
CA VAL A 79 -13.76 -11.84 -15.57
C VAL A 79 -14.76 -10.90 -14.89
N GLY A 80 -15.96 -11.38 -14.64
CA GLY A 80 -17.06 -10.54 -14.15
C GLY A 80 -16.72 -9.87 -12.81
N GLN A 81 -16.71 -8.54 -12.76
CA GLN A 81 -16.49 -7.80 -11.52
C GLN A 81 -17.57 -8.14 -10.49
N GLY A 82 -17.13 -8.38 -9.23
CA GLY A 82 -18.04 -8.78 -8.15
C GLY A 82 -18.35 -10.28 -8.05
N LYS A 83 -17.91 -11.12 -8.99
CA LYS A 83 -17.94 -12.58 -8.81
C LYS A 83 -16.87 -13.04 -7.84
N GLN A 84 -17.14 -14.06 -7.04
CA GLN A 84 -16.28 -14.52 -5.95
C GLN A 84 -14.89 -14.97 -6.41
N PHE A 85 -14.76 -15.59 -7.58
CA PHE A 85 -13.49 -16.12 -8.11
C PHE A 85 -12.79 -15.18 -9.10
N SER A 86 -13.40 -14.03 -9.45
CA SER A 86 -12.79 -13.14 -10.44
C SER A 86 -11.45 -12.55 -10.04
N PRO A 87 -11.22 -12.14 -8.76
CA PRO A 87 -9.90 -11.66 -8.34
C PRO A 87 -8.81 -12.73 -8.47
N GLU A 88 -9.11 -13.97 -8.09
CA GLU A 88 -8.17 -15.10 -8.18
C GLU A 88 -7.86 -15.44 -9.63
N LEU A 89 -8.88 -15.50 -10.49
CA LEU A 89 -8.69 -15.77 -11.92
C LEU A 89 -7.91 -14.67 -12.62
N PHE A 90 -8.17 -13.41 -12.27
CA PHE A 90 -7.39 -12.28 -12.75
C PHE A 90 -5.92 -12.39 -12.32
N ASN A 91 -5.66 -12.67 -11.03
CA ASN A 91 -4.30 -12.83 -10.52
C ASN A 91 -3.58 -14.00 -11.19
N VAL A 92 -4.26 -15.11 -11.44
CA VAL A 92 -3.68 -16.26 -12.17
C VAL A 92 -3.35 -15.87 -13.62
N GLY A 93 -4.24 -15.17 -14.31
CA GLY A 93 -4.00 -14.69 -15.68
C GLY A 93 -2.85 -13.69 -15.77
N SER A 94 -2.65 -12.87 -14.76
CA SER A 94 -1.60 -11.85 -14.71
C SER A 94 -0.28 -12.32 -14.10
N ILE A 95 -0.20 -13.53 -13.54
CA ILE A 95 0.98 -14.01 -12.78
C ILE A 95 2.29 -13.94 -13.57
N THR A 96 2.24 -14.18 -14.88
CA THR A 96 3.42 -14.16 -15.76
C THR A 96 4.02 -12.76 -15.87
N GLN A 97 3.25 -11.71 -15.59
CA GLN A 97 3.72 -10.32 -15.57
C GLN A 97 4.90 -10.13 -14.59
N ALA A 98 4.88 -10.81 -13.45
CA ALA A 98 5.90 -10.69 -12.41
C ALA A 98 7.29 -11.20 -12.89
N PHE A 99 7.32 -12.09 -13.87
CA PHE A 99 8.55 -12.72 -14.36
C PHE A 99 8.98 -12.20 -15.74
N TRP A 100 8.20 -11.32 -16.37
CA TRP A 100 8.45 -10.85 -17.72
C TRP A 100 9.64 -9.91 -17.87
N CYS A 101 9.92 -9.13 -16.82
CA CYS A 101 11.02 -8.18 -16.76
C CYS A 101 11.94 -8.49 -15.56
N PRO A 102 12.82 -9.51 -15.65
CA PRO A 102 13.70 -9.89 -14.53
C PRO A 102 14.74 -8.82 -14.16
N GLU A 103 14.96 -7.84 -15.05
CA GLU A 103 15.82 -6.68 -14.83
C GLU A 103 15.19 -5.59 -13.94
N SER A 104 13.90 -5.68 -13.65
CA SER A 104 13.18 -4.74 -12.76
C SER A 104 12.73 -5.41 -11.47
N ASP A 105 12.70 -4.63 -10.38
CA ASP A 105 12.01 -5.01 -9.16
C ASP A 105 10.51 -4.67 -9.31
N SER A 106 9.73 -5.63 -9.78
CA SER A 106 8.31 -5.44 -10.08
C SER A 106 7.42 -5.59 -8.87
N THR A 107 6.38 -4.76 -8.77
CA THR A 107 5.32 -4.85 -7.76
C THR A 107 3.98 -4.74 -8.47
N HIS A 108 3.10 -5.71 -8.27
CA HIS A 108 1.77 -5.74 -8.91
C HIS A 108 0.68 -5.88 -7.85
N PHE A 109 -0.42 -5.16 -8.06
CA PHE A 109 -1.63 -5.29 -7.27
C PHE A 109 -2.84 -5.13 -8.21
N ALA A 110 -3.51 -6.24 -8.49
CA ALA A 110 -4.53 -6.34 -9.53
C ALA A 110 -4.00 -5.80 -10.88
N ASP A 111 -4.59 -4.76 -11.42
CA ASP A 111 -4.22 -4.08 -12.66
C ASP A 111 -3.12 -3.02 -12.49
N ASP A 112 -2.87 -2.56 -11.27
CA ASP A 112 -1.79 -1.61 -10.99
C ASP A 112 -0.42 -2.31 -10.99
N GLY A 113 0.47 -1.88 -11.88
CA GLY A 113 1.85 -2.37 -11.99
C GLY A 113 2.88 -1.27 -11.75
N GLY A 114 3.94 -1.59 -11.00
CA GLY A 114 5.07 -0.70 -10.79
C GLY A 114 6.39 -1.42 -10.98
N ASP A 115 7.24 -0.90 -11.85
CA ASP A 115 8.57 -1.41 -12.16
C ASP A 115 9.63 -0.45 -11.66
N VAL A 116 10.48 -0.93 -10.74
CA VAL A 116 11.64 -0.19 -10.24
C VAL A 116 12.88 -0.69 -10.94
N VAL A 117 13.61 0.20 -11.58
CA VAL A 117 14.92 -0.08 -12.17
C VAL A 117 16.00 0.77 -11.51
N ALA A 118 17.24 0.29 -11.51
CA ALA A 118 18.37 1.03 -10.94
C ALA A 118 19.67 0.72 -11.71
N ALA A 119 20.48 1.75 -11.92
CA ALA A 119 21.79 1.65 -12.51
C ALA A 119 22.79 2.61 -11.82
N ASP A 120 24.06 2.49 -12.18
CA ASP A 120 25.09 3.35 -11.58
C ASP A 120 25.09 4.75 -12.21
N THR A 121 24.71 4.87 -13.48
CA THR A 121 24.57 6.15 -14.18
C THR A 121 23.12 6.48 -14.55
N ALA A 122 22.86 7.75 -14.84
CA ALA A 122 21.53 8.20 -15.28
C ALA A 122 21.19 7.66 -16.68
N GLU A 123 22.17 7.59 -17.54
CA GLU A 123 22.05 7.13 -18.92
C GLU A 123 21.69 5.63 -18.97
N GLU A 124 22.39 4.81 -18.19
CA GLU A 124 22.09 3.38 -18.08
C GLU A 124 20.68 3.14 -17.49
N CYS A 125 20.30 3.91 -16.43
CA CYS A 125 18.99 3.81 -15.84
C CYS A 125 17.89 4.21 -16.84
N GLN A 126 18.15 5.24 -17.67
CA GLN A 126 17.24 5.69 -18.73
C GLN A 126 17.04 4.61 -19.80
N LEU A 127 18.11 3.97 -20.24
CA LEU A 127 18.03 2.88 -21.21
C LEU A 127 17.26 1.69 -20.63
N LEU A 128 17.53 1.34 -19.38
CA LEU A 128 16.89 0.21 -18.72
C LEU A 128 15.39 0.43 -18.54
N ILE A 129 14.96 1.62 -18.12
CA ILE A 129 13.52 1.90 -17.95
C ILE A 129 12.77 1.91 -19.29
N GLN A 130 13.40 2.37 -20.38
CA GLN A 130 12.85 2.30 -21.72
C GLN A 130 12.66 0.84 -22.17
N GLN A 131 13.67 -0.01 -21.96
CA GLN A 131 13.59 -1.45 -22.29
C GLN A 131 12.49 -2.17 -21.50
N VAL A 132 12.38 -1.88 -20.19
CA VAL A 132 11.32 -2.43 -19.33
C VAL A 132 9.95 -1.98 -19.83
N ALA A 133 9.80 -0.71 -20.20
CA ALA A 133 8.56 -0.17 -20.75
C ALA A 133 8.12 -0.88 -22.04
N GLU A 134 9.06 -1.14 -22.95
CA GLU A 134 8.81 -1.87 -24.21
C GLU A 134 8.38 -3.31 -23.94
N LYS A 135 9.10 -4.04 -23.08
CA LYS A 135 8.75 -5.41 -22.69
C LYS A 135 7.39 -5.49 -22.00
N ARG A 136 7.07 -4.52 -21.15
CA ARG A 136 5.73 -4.45 -20.54
C ARG A 136 4.64 -4.24 -21.58
N ALA A 137 4.85 -3.31 -22.52
CA ALA A 137 3.92 -3.09 -23.62
C ALA A 137 3.69 -4.35 -24.46
N GLU A 138 4.76 -5.14 -24.67
CA GLU A 138 4.69 -6.43 -25.35
C GLU A 138 3.85 -7.44 -24.55
N TRP A 139 4.12 -7.58 -23.24
CA TRP A 139 3.33 -8.44 -22.37
C TRP A 139 1.85 -8.06 -22.35
N PHE A 140 1.52 -6.75 -22.20
CA PHE A 140 0.14 -6.26 -22.24
C PHE A 140 -0.55 -6.68 -23.54
N ASN A 141 0.15 -6.58 -24.66
CA ASN A 141 -0.38 -6.96 -25.96
C ASN A 141 -0.66 -8.48 -26.06
N LEU A 142 0.28 -9.31 -25.59
CA LEU A 142 0.14 -10.78 -25.58
C LEU A 142 -0.97 -11.23 -24.60
N ALA A 143 -1.12 -10.54 -23.48
CA ALA A 143 -2.15 -10.84 -22.50
C ALA A 143 -3.54 -10.31 -22.88
N GLY A 144 -3.66 -9.56 -23.97
CA GLY A 144 -4.91 -8.96 -24.45
C GLY A 144 -5.29 -7.66 -23.72
N PHE A 145 -4.42 -7.13 -22.86
CA PHE A 145 -4.69 -5.88 -22.14
C PHE A 145 -4.34 -4.65 -23.00
N THR A 146 -5.07 -3.56 -22.75
CA THR A 146 -4.78 -2.25 -23.34
C THR A 146 -4.04 -1.38 -22.32
N LEU A 147 -2.78 -1.06 -22.62
CA LEU A 147 -1.99 -0.14 -21.80
C LEU A 147 -2.51 1.29 -21.99
N ASN A 148 -2.71 2.00 -20.89
CA ASN A 148 -3.11 3.39 -20.88
C ASN A 148 -1.90 4.31 -20.60
N ALA A 149 -1.19 4.71 -21.64
CA ALA A 149 -0.01 5.55 -21.50
C ALA A 149 -0.32 6.92 -20.86
N LYS A 150 -1.53 7.46 -21.05
CA LYS A 150 -1.94 8.75 -20.46
C LYS A 150 -2.10 8.71 -18.94
N LYS A 151 -2.38 7.53 -18.37
CA LYS A 151 -2.46 7.32 -16.93
C LYS A 151 -1.20 6.69 -16.35
N SER A 152 -0.31 6.21 -17.22
CA SER A 152 0.99 5.69 -16.79
C SER A 152 1.90 6.83 -16.38
N GLU A 153 2.66 6.65 -15.30
CA GLU A 153 3.46 7.69 -14.68
C GLU A 153 4.92 7.24 -14.53
N LEU A 154 5.86 8.15 -14.77
CA LEU A 154 7.30 7.94 -14.64
C LEU A 154 7.88 8.90 -13.62
N ILE A 155 8.71 8.38 -12.69
CA ILE A 155 9.42 9.21 -11.71
C ILE A 155 10.86 8.72 -11.54
N GLY A 156 11.79 9.66 -11.39
CA GLY A 156 13.19 9.37 -11.06
C GLY A 156 13.54 9.75 -9.63
N PHE A 157 14.48 8.99 -9.06
CA PHE A 157 15.04 9.22 -7.73
C PHE A 157 16.55 9.39 -7.82
N GLY A 158 17.03 10.61 -7.52
CA GLY A 158 18.43 11.01 -7.65
C GLY A 158 18.85 11.45 -9.06
N PHE A 159 17.91 11.49 -10.01
CA PHE A 159 18.01 12.11 -11.33
C PHE A 159 16.61 12.36 -11.89
N VAL A 160 16.51 13.12 -12.97
CA VAL A 160 15.26 13.31 -13.72
C VAL A 160 15.39 12.49 -15.01
N PRO A 161 14.57 11.44 -15.21
CA PRO A 161 14.60 10.67 -16.45
C PRO A 161 14.10 11.53 -17.63
N ALA A 162 14.58 11.24 -18.81
CA ALA A 162 13.97 11.73 -20.03
C ALA A 162 12.62 11.04 -20.27
N PRO A 163 11.71 11.64 -21.04
CA PRO A 163 10.47 10.99 -21.44
C PRO A 163 10.74 9.64 -22.10
N ILE A 164 9.89 8.64 -21.83
CA ILE A 164 9.93 7.32 -22.49
C ILE A 164 8.77 7.20 -23.46
N THR A 165 8.96 6.36 -24.49
CA THR A 165 7.94 6.12 -25.51
C THR A 165 7.41 4.70 -25.40
N ILE A 166 6.10 4.53 -25.32
CA ILE A 166 5.41 3.23 -25.34
C ILE A 166 4.36 3.24 -26.46
N LYS A 167 4.48 2.36 -27.44
CA LYS A 167 3.56 2.26 -28.60
C LYS A 167 3.31 3.62 -29.31
N GLY A 168 4.33 4.48 -29.37
CA GLY A 168 4.25 5.81 -30.00
C GLY A 168 3.66 6.91 -29.10
N GLU A 169 3.21 6.60 -27.91
CA GLU A 169 2.80 7.57 -26.90
C GLU A 169 3.94 7.91 -25.96
N LEU A 170 4.06 9.19 -25.60
CA LEU A 170 5.13 9.71 -24.75
C LEU A 170 4.67 9.80 -23.30
N ILE A 171 5.44 9.19 -22.39
CA ILE A 171 5.27 9.31 -20.95
C ILE A 171 6.36 10.23 -20.42
N SER A 172 5.98 11.43 -19.98
CA SER A 172 6.90 12.40 -19.42
C SER A 172 7.13 12.14 -17.92
N PRO A 173 8.34 12.40 -17.39
CA PRO A 173 8.60 12.24 -15.98
C PRO A 173 7.85 13.27 -15.14
N SER A 174 7.44 12.87 -13.95
CA SER A 174 6.77 13.72 -12.96
C SER A 174 7.63 13.87 -11.70
N GLU A 175 7.48 14.99 -10.98
CA GLU A 175 8.12 15.19 -9.66
C GLU A 175 7.46 14.34 -8.56
N SER A 176 6.21 13.96 -8.77
CA SER A 176 5.44 13.07 -7.90
C SER A 176 4.47 12.25 -8.74
N ILE A 177 4.25 11.00 -8.31
CA ILE A 177 3.27 10.07 -8.90
C ILE A 177 2.34 9.55 -7.81
N THR A 178 1.20 8.98 -8.21
CA THR A 178 0.31 8.30 -7.27
C THR A 178 0.32 6.80 -7.54
N PHE A 179 0.86 6.02 -6.61
CA PHE A 179 0.87 4.56 -6.72
C PHE A 179 0.09 3.92 -5.58
N LEU A 180 -0.88 3.06 -5.90
CA LEU A 180 -1.81 2.45 -4.94
C LEU A 180 -2.44 3.46 -3.97
N GLY A 181 -2.84 4.62 -4.48
CA GLY A 181 -3.47 5.70 -3.72
C GLY A 181 -2.52 6.50 -2.80
N LEU A 182 -1.22 6.26 -2.88
CA LEU A 182 -0.20 6.97 -2.10
C LEU A 182 0.62 7.88 -3.02
N PRO A 183 0.60 9.22 -2.82
CA PRO A 183 1.49 10.14 -3.51
C PRO A 183 2.95 9.90 -3.10
N ILE A 184 3.81 9.71 -4.09
CA ILE A 184 5.25 9.45 -3.92
C ILE A 184 6.02 10.56 -4.61
N ASP A 185 6.80 11.34 -3.85
CA ASP A 185 7.68 12.37 -4.39
C ASP A 185 9.10 11.83 -4.66
N SER A 186 9.82 12.45 -5.61
CA SER A 186 11.18 12.08 -6.02
C SER A 186 12.23 12.10 -4.89
N ASN A 187 11.93 12.78 -3.78
CA ASN A 187 12.79 12.87 -2.61
C ASN A 187 12.36 11.93 -1.47
N LEU A 188 11.18 11.30 -1.56
CA LEU A 188 10.55 10.45 -0.52
C LEU A 188 10.38 11.19 0.82
N LYS A 189 10.04 12.49 0.76
CA LYS A 189 9.87 13.35 1.96
C LYS A 189 8.45 13.32 2.51
N TRP A 190 7.46 12.94 1.69
CA TRP A 190 6.04 12.85 2.04
C TRP A 190 5.34 14.19 2.30
N ASP A 191 5.97 15.33 2.05
CA ASP A 191 5.36 16.63 2.36
C ASP A 191 4.01 16.79 1.63
N LEU A 192 3.97 16.51 0.32
CA LEU A 192 2.74 16.54 -0.47
C LEU A 192 1.67 15.57 0.06
N HIS A 193 2.09 14.35 0.47
CA HIS A 193 1.16 13.37 1.06
C HIS A 193 0.56 13.89 2.37
N ILE A 194 1.40 14.45 3.25
CA ILE A 194 0.98 14.95 4.56
C ILE A 194 0.05 16.16 4.43
N ASP A 195 0.35 17.07 3.51
CA ASP A 195 -0.51 18.23 3.23
C ASP A 195 -1.88 17.78 2.74
N ASN A 196 -1.92 16.91 1.73
CA ASN A 196 -3.17 16.33 1.21
C ASN A 196 -3.95 15.56 2.27
N LEU A 197 -3.26 14.79 3.14
CA LEU A 197 -3.86 14.05 4.24
C LEU A 197 -4.49 15.02 5.26
N CYS A 198 -3.74 16.05 5.68
CA CYS A 198 -4.20 17.04 6.64
C CYS A 198 -5.41 17.82 6.11
N ASP A 199 -5.43 18.19 4.84
CA ASP A 199 -6.56 18.90 4.24
C ASP A 199 -7.81 18.02 4.16
N LYS A 200 -7.67 16.77 3.75
CA LYS A 200 -8.77 15.79 3.78
C LYS A 200 -9.31 15.59 5.19
N ILE A 201 -8.43 15.49 6.19
CA ILE A 201 -8.83 15.36 7.61
C ILE A 201 -9.58 16.62 8.09
N ARG A 202 -9.07 17.82 7.77
CA ARG A 202 -9.73 19.10 8.15
C ARG A 202 -11.11 19.24 7.52
N TRP A 203 -11.23 18.84 6.25
CA TRP A 203 -12.52 18.83 5.55
C TRP A 203 -13.52 17.88 6.20
N GLN A 204 -13.11 16.64 6.52
CA GLN A 204 -13.95 15.68 7.23
C GLN A 204 -14.31 16.14 8.64
N ALA A 205 -13.41 16.79 9.36
CA ALA A 205 -13.71 17.38 10.66
C ALA A 205 -14.78 18.47 10.56
N GLY A 206 -14.77 19.26 9.48
CA GLY A 206 -15.82 20.22 9.14
C GLY A 206 -17.17 19.54 8.95
N ARG A 207 -17.21 18.45 8.18
CA ARG A 207 -18.43 17.65 7.93
C ARG A 207 -18.98 17.03 9.24
N ILE A 208 -18.13 16.45 10.07
CA ILE A 208 -18.56 15.91 11.37
C ILE A 208 -19.23 17.02 12.19
N ARG A 209 -18.71 18.24 12.15
CA ARG A 209 -19.27 19.38 12.90
C ARG A 209 -20.62 19.85 12.33
N SER A 210 -20.75 19.97 11.00
CA SER A 210 -21.95 20.50 10.34
C SER A 210 -23.04 19.45 10.20
N GLU A 211 -22.72 18.34 9.55
CA GLU A 211 -23.65 17.26 9.22
C GLU A 211 -23.94 16.38 10.44
N GLY A 212 -22.94 16.15 11.28
CA GLY A 212 -23.05 15.33 12.50
C GLY A 212 -23.67 16.04 13.69
N ARG A 213 -24.09 17.32 13.58
CA ARG A 213 -24.61 18.10 14.74
C ARG A 213 -25.78 17.45 15.47
N HIS A 214 -26.59 16.67 14.76
CA HIS A 214 -27.77 15.97 15.29
C HIS A 214 -27.44 14.57 15.85
N LEU A 215 -26.21 14.10 15.66
CA LEU A 215 -25.77 12.78 16.08
C LEU A 215 -25.25 12.83 17.54
N SER A 216 -25.33 11.70 18.24
CA SER A 216 -24.73 11.53 19.55
C SER A 216 -23.19 11.63 19.50
N ILE A 217 -22.54 11.87 20.62
CA ILE A 217 -21.06 11.82 20.73
C ILE A 217 -20.53 10.45 20.30
N LYS A 218 -21.26 9.37 20.63
CA LYS A 218 -20.91 8.00 20.25
C LYS A 218 -20.88 7.84 18.72
N ASP A 219 -21.91 8.32 18.03
CA ASP A 219 -22.00 8.21 16.58
C ASP A 219 -20.96 9.09 15.87
N ARG A 220 -20.75 10.32 16.36
CA ARG A 220 -19.67 11.19 15.87
C ARG A 220 -18.27 10.59 16.09
N LYS A 221 -18.07 9.81 17.16
CA LYS A 221 -16.84 9.03 17.35
C LYS A 221 -16.67 7.97 16.25
N ILE A 222 -17.75 7.28 15.84
CA ILE A 222 -17.71 6.33 14.72
C ILE A 222 -17.29 7.06 13.44
N LEU A 223 -17.86 8.24 13.16
CA LEU A 223 -17.45 9.04 12.00
C LEU A 223 -15.98 9.48 12.08
N LEU A 224 -15.48 9.83 13.27
CA LEU A 224 -14.06 10.15 13.46
C LEU A 224 -13.15 8.97 13.10
N HIS A 225 -13.51 7.76 13.52
CA HIS A 225 -12.76 6.56 13.17
C HIS A 225 -12.82 6.24 11.66
N SER A 226 -14.02 6.25 11.09
CA SER A 226 -14.24 5.84 9.69
C SER A 226 -13.77 6.89 8.67
N TRP A 227 -13.89 8.17 8.96
CA TRP A 227 -13.58 9.24 8.01
C TRP A 227 -12.19 9.86 8.19
N ILE A 228 -11.66 9.85 9.41
CA ILE A 228 -10.40 10.53 9.75
C ILE A 228 -9.30 9.52 10.08
N LEU A 229 -9.50 8.70 11.11
CA LEU A 229 -8.43 7.79 11.56
C LEU A 229 -8.14 6.69 10.53
N SER A 230 -9.13 6.23 9.76
CA SER A 230 -8.92 5.30 8.66
C SER A 230 -7.92 5.83 7.62
N ARG A 231 -7.98 7.13 7.32
CA ARG A 231 -7.03 7.78 6.38
C ARG A 231 -5.62 7.86 6.95
N VAL A 232 -5.50 8.11 8.25
CA VAL A 232 -4.20 8.10 8.94
C VAL A 232 -3.58 6.70 8.92
N HIS A 233 -4.40 5.65 9.05
CA HIS A 233 -3.93 4.26 9.03
C HIS A 233 -3.65 3.72 7.61
N PHE A 234 -4.22 4.34 6.58
CA PHE A 234 -4.03 3.91 5.21
C PHE A 234 -2.56 4.03 4.80
N ASN A 235 -1.94 2.92 4.38
CA ASN A 235 -0.52 2.83 4.02
C ASN A 235 0.47 3.37 5.09
N ALA A 236 0.06 3.44 6.36
CA ALA A 236 0.83 4.07 7.43
C ALA A 236 2.22 3.44 7.65
N LEU A 237 2.38 2.14 7.43
CA LEU A 237 3.69 1.46 7.49
C LEU A 237 4.69 2.00 6.45
N VAL A 238 4.21 2.54 5.32
CA VAL A 238 5.08 3.04 4.25
C VAL A 238 5.64 4.41 4.56
N TYR A 239 4.81 5.34 5.04
CA TYR A 239 5.21 6.73 5.22
C TYR A 239 5.55 7.10 6.67
N MET A 240 4.81 6.61 7.68
CA MET A 240 5.00 7.02 9.07
C MET A 240 6.40 6.77 9.65
N PRO A 241 7.11 5.66 9.33
CA PRO A 241 8.46 5.43 9.86
C PRO A 241 9.45 6.54 9.54
N SER A 242 9.28 7.21 8.40
CA SER A 242 10.20 8.24 7.89
C SER A 242 9.78 9.68 8.21
N LEU A 243 8.62 9.90 8.83
CA LEU A 243 8.15 11.24 9.17
C LEU A 243 9.02 11.89 10.26
N ASN A 244 9.26 13.18 10.09
CA ASN A 244 9.84 14.02 11.12
C ASN A 244 8.77 14.50 12.13
N GLN A 245 9.22 15.15 13.23
CA GLN A 245 8.31 15.60 14.28
C GLN A 245 7.31 16.64 13.78
N LEU A 246 7.72 17.57 12.91
CA LEU A 246 6.83 18.60 12.37
C LEU A 246 5.68 18.02 11.55
N GLN A 247 5.96 16.98 10.75
CA GLN A 247 4.94 16.27 9.98
C GLN A 247 3.98 15.50 10.90
N LEU A 248 4.47 14.83 11.94
CA LEU A 248 3.62 14.17 12.95
C LEU A 248 2.73 15.19 13.68
N ASP A 249 3.27 16.34 14.07
CA ASP A 249 2.53 17.41 14.74
C ASP A 249 1.47 18.04 13.82
N SER A 250 1.74 18.11 12.51
CA SER A 250 0.77 18.57 11.51
C SER A 250 -0.43 17.62 11.42
N ILE A 251 -0.19 16.31 11.34
CA ILE A 251 -1.25 15.29 11.36
C ILE A 251 -2.01 15.34 12.69
N GLN A 252 -1.29 15.43 13.83
CA GLN A 252 -1.90 15.53 15.17
C GLN A 252 -2.84 16.75 15.24
N THR A 253 -2.40 17.89 14.73
CA THR A 253 -3.20 19.12 14.71
C THR A 253 -4.48 18.96 13.87
N ALA A 254 -4.37 18.31 12.71
CA ALA A 254 -5.54 18.03 11.88
C ALA A 254 -6.51 17.06 12.56
N VAL A 255 -6.02 15.97 13.18
CA VAL A 255 -6.84 15.01 13.93
C VAL A 255 -7.50 15.66 15.15
N ASN A 256 -6.81 16.57 15.83
CA ASN A 256 -7.36 17.34 16.96
C ASN A 256 -8.58 18.18 16.55
N ALA A 257 -8.64 18.67 15.30
CA ALA A 257 -9.84 19.34 14.79
C ALA A 257 -11.03 18.38 14.69
N GLY A 258 -10.79 17.13 14.28
CA GLY A 258 -11.80 16.06 14.26
C GLY A 258 -12.29 15.71 15.67
N ILE A 259 -11.37 15.57 16.64
CA ILE A 259 -11.72 15.30 18.05
C ILE A 259 -12.61 16.41 18.61
N ARG A 260 -12.27 17.68 18.37
CA ARG A 260 -13.14 18.81 18.78
C ARG A 260 -14.50 18.78 18.10
N ALA A 261 -14.56 18.36 16.82
CA ALA A 261 -15.82 18.25 16.09
C ALA A 261 -16.76 17.20 16.70
N VAL A 262 -16.23 16.07 17.23
CA VAL A 262 -17.02 15.06 17.95
C VAL A 262 -17.76 15.67 19.14
N TYR A 263 -17.12 16.57 19.88
CA TYR A 263 -17.74 17.27 21.03
C TYR A 263 -18.53 18.53 20.64
N GLY A 264 -18.61 18.87 19.35
CA GLY A 264 -19.26 20.11 18.89
C GLY A 264 -18.51 21.40 19.29
N LEU A 265 -17.24 21.28 19.70
CA LEU A 265 -16.44 22.40 20.19
C LEU A 265 -15.86 23.22 19.03
N PRO A 266 -15.71 24.54 19.16
CA PRO A 266 -15.04 25.38 18.17
C PRO A 266 -13.56 25.00 18.03
N ARG A 267 -12.97 25.34 16.87
CA ARG A 267 -11.57 25.03 16.57
C ARG A 267 -10.58 25.56 17.63
N ARG A 268 -10.89 26.75 18.20
CA ARG A 268 -10.11 27.39 19.27
C ARG A 268 -10.87 27.28 20.60
N SER A 269 -11.05 26.05 21.10
CA SER A 269 -11.61 25.82 22.42
C SER A 269 -10.52 25.80 23.50
N PHE A 270 -10.79 26.35 24.67
CA PHE A 270 -9.89 26.26 25.82
C PHE A 270 -9.84 24.87 26.46
N THR A 271 -10.73 23.96 26.07
CA THR A 271 -10.73 22.59 26.60
C THR A 271 -9.46 21.87 26.17
N SER A 272 -8.76 21.25 27.10
CA SER A 272 -7.55 20.46 26.85
C SER A 272 -7.85 19.35 25.83
N ILE A 273 -7.06 19.31 24.76
CA ILE A 273 -7.21 18.30 23.70
C ILE A 273 -6.80 16.91 24.20
N SER A 274 -5.83 16.81 25.12
CA SER A 274 -5.44 15.54 25.74
C SER A 274 -6.62 14.94 26.49
N THR A 275 -7.30 15.72 27.33
CA THR A 275 -8.48 15.27 28.07
C THR A 275 -9.61 14.80 27.15
N LEU A 276 -9.85 15.51 26.03
CA LEU A 276 -10.87 15.09 25.04
C LEU A 276 -10.48 13.79 24.33
N ARG A 277 -9.20 13.65 24.00
CA ARG A 277 -8.63 12.47 23.36
C ARG A 277 -8.74 11.25 24.27
N ASP A 278 -8.35 11.39 25.54
CA ASP A 278 -8.38 10.32 26.54
C ASP A 278 -9.81 9.82 26.79
N LYS A 279 -10.79 10.74 26.92
CA LYS A 279 -12.23 10.39 27.01
C LYS A 279 -12.74 9.60 25.79
N LEU A 280 -12.17 9.82 24.60
CA LEU A 280 -12.51 9.05 23.42
C LEU A 280 -11.70 7.76 23.30
N GLY A 281 -10.65 7.57 24.10
CA GLY A 281 -9.73 6.45 24.02
C GLY A 281 -8.94 6.46 22.68
N ILE A 282 -8.57 7.66 22.19
CA ILE A 282 -7.83 7.81 20.93
C ILE A 282 -6.36 8.09 21.27
N PRO A 283 -5.41 7.27 20.81
CA PRO A 283 -4.00 7.50 21.03
C PRO A 283 -3.49 8.73 20.26
N SER A 284 -2.32 9.26 20.64
CA SER A 284 -1.64 10.29 19.86
C SER A 284 -1.17 9.74 18.51
N ILE A 285 -0.83 10.62 17.56
CA ILE A 285 -0.27 10.19 16.27
C ILE A 285 1.08 9.49 16.47
N SER A 286 1.88 9.92 17.44
CA SER A 286 3.12 9.23 17.82
C SER A 286 2.87 7.82 18.36
N ASP A 287 1.84 7.65 19.20
CA ASP A 287 1.45 6.33 19.72
C ASP A 287 0.87 5.44 18.61
N ILE A 288 0.10 6.01 17.67
CA ILE A 288 -0.42 5.28 16.50
C ILE A 288 0.76 4.76 15.68
N ARG A 289 1.78 5.60 15.39
CA ARG A 289 2.99 5.18 14.69
C ARG A 289 3.68 4.02 15.39
N GLU A 290 3.89 4.15 16.71
CA GLU A 290 4.55 3.11 17.51
C GLU A 290 3.72 1.81 17.51
N GLN A 291 2.42 1.89 17.74
CA GLN A 291 1.52 0.72 17.67
C GLN A 291 1.59 0.00 16.32
N ILE A 292 1.66 0.73 15.20
CA ILE A 292 1.75 0.15 13.86
C ILE A 292 3.06 -0.63 13.71
N LEU A 293 4.17 -0.04 14.17
CA LEU A 293 5.49 -0.68 14.12
C LEU A 293 5.57 -1.92 15.01
N LEU A 294 5.06 -1.84 16.25
CA LEU A 294 5.06 -2.99 17.17
C LEU A 294 4.21 -4.15 16.63
N LYS A 295 3.03 -3.85 16.06
CA LYS A 295 2.18 -4.87 15.44
C LYS A 295 2.85 -5.52 14.24
N ALA A 296 3.51 -4.73 13.39
CA ALA A 296 4.24 -5.24 12.25
C ALA A 296 5.42 -6.11 12.69
N ALA A 297 6.16 -5.69 13.73
CA ALA A 297 7.24 -6.48 14.31
C ALA A 297 6.72 -7.82 14.86
N TYR A 298 5.62 -7.80 15.60
CA TYR A 298 5.02 -9.04 16.11
C TYR A 298 4.58 -9.99 14.99
N ARG A 299 3.99 -9.48 13.90
CA ARG A 299 3.60 -10.30 12.74
C ARG A 299 4.78 -10.94 12.02
N ASN A 300 5.95 -10.31 12.09
CA ASN A 300 7.21 -10.83 11.54
C ASN A 300 8.01 -11.66 12.55
N ARG A 301 7.42 -12.12 13.66
CA ARG A 301 8.11 -12.80 14.78
C ARG A 301 8.93 -14.02 14.36
N ASP A 302 8.48 -14.77 13.36
CA ASP A 302 9.16 -15.99 12.89
C ASP A 302 10.54 -15.65 12.31
N LYS A 303 10.67 -14.51 11.60
CA LYS A 303 11.96 -13.97 11.14
C LYS A 303 12.92 -13.75 12.31
N TYR A 304 12.44 -13.20 13.42
CA TYR A 304 13.26 -12.86 14.58
C TYR A 304 13.62 -14.09 15.40
N THR A 305 12.71 -15.04 15.53
CA THR A 305 12.96 -16.32 16.19
C THR A 305 14.07 -17.07 15.47
N THR A 306 14.08 -17.13 14.15
CA THR A 306 15.13 -17.74 13.34
C THR A 306 16.49 -17.03 13.54
N GLN A 307 16.51 -15.70 13.57
CA GLN A 307 17.74 -14.93 13.85
C GLN A 307 18.33 -15.24 15.23
N LEU A 308 17.49 -15.39 16.24
CA LEU A 308 17.93 -15.75 17.61
C LEU A 308 18.57 -17.14 17.67
N LEU A 309 18.09 -18.08 16.86
CA LEU A 309 18.62 -19.46 16.82
C LEU A 309 19.95 -19.56 16.07
N THR A 310 20.22 -18.66 15.11
CA THR A 310 21.33 -18.82 14.16
C THR A 310 22.60 -18.01 14.48
N SER A 311 22.61 -17.07 15.45
CA SER A 311 23.70 -16.11 15.58
C SER A 311 24.27 -15.93 17.00
N GLY A 312 25.59 -16.15 17.17
CA GLY A 312 26.50 -15.57 18.19
C GLY A 312 26.29 -15.92 19.66
N PRO A 313 27.12 -15.39 20.57
CA PRO A 313 27.18 -15.77 21.98
C PRO A 313 25.93 -15.33 22.77
N GLN A 314 25.62 -16.06 23.85
CA GLN A 314 24.53 -15.74 24.78
C GLN A 314 24.83 -14.46 25.58
N THR A 315 24.11 -13.38 25.31
CA THR A 315 24.14 -12.14 26.08
C THR A 315 22.84 -11.95 26.86
N ARG A 316 22.82 -11.05 27.87
CA ARG A 316 21.60 -10.70 28.62
C ARG A 316 20.47 -10.20 27.70
N SER A 317 20.83 -9.48 26.66
CA SER A 317 19.88 -8.98 25.65
C SER A 317 19.27 -10.15 24.87
N ARG A 318 20.09 -11.10 24.45
CA ARG A 318 19.66 -12.27 23.70
C ARG A 318 18.79 -13.23 24.53
N SER A 319 19.10 -13.39 25.83
CA SER A 319 18.26 -14.20 26.74
C SER A 319 16.86 -13.59 26.94
N ARG A 320 16.68 -12.30 26.63
CA ARG A 320 15.37 -11.63 26.60
C ARG A 320 14.68 -11.73 25.23
N GLY A 321 15.29 -12.40 24.24
CA GLY A 321 14.77 -12.49 22.90
C GLY A 321 14.94 -11.22 22.05
N ASP A 322 15.88 -10.34 22.43
CA ASP A 322 16.22 -9.15 21.65
C ASP A 322 17.08 -9.55 20.43
N ILE A 323 16.81 -8.93 19.30
CA ILE A 323 17.63 -9.08 18.09
C ILE A 323 18.67 -7.96 18.02
N LEU A 324 19.82 -8.29 17.44
CA LEU A 324 20.82 -7.29 17.10
C LEU A 324 20.35 -6.56 15.84
N HIS A 325 20.14 -5.25 15.95
CA HIS A 325 19.97 -4.41 14.78
C HIS A 325 20.89 -3.19 14.89
N PRO A 326 21.66 -2.87 13.85
CA PRO A 326 22.54 -1.72 13.87
C PRO A 326 21.72 -0.42 13.84
N ILE A 327 22.25 0.65 14.42
CA ILE A 327 21.71 1.99 14.23
C ILE A 327 22.08 2.44 12.81
N ILE A 328 21.09 2.40 11.92
CA ILE A 328 21.23 2.78 10.52
C ILE A 328 20.76 4.22 10.33
N LYS A 329 21.64 5.08 9.81
CA LYS A 329 21.36 6.50 9.53
C LYS A 329 21.03 6.72 8.04
N GLY A 330 20.51 7.90 7.71
CA GLY A 330 20.22 8.27 6.33
C GLY A 330 18.99 7.58 5.76
N GLN A 331 19.03 7.25 4.46
CA GLN A 331 17.90 6.64 3.75
C GLN A 331 17.54 5.26 4.28
N LEU A 332 18.53 4.41 4.56
CA LEU A 332 18.30 3.07 5.11
C LEU A 332 17.62 3.11 6.49
N GLY A 333 17.98 4.08 7.34
CA GLY A 333 17.34 4.26 8.64
C GLY A 333 15.87 4.72 8.57
N LYS A 334 15.41 5.15 7.38
CA LYS A 334 14.02 5.54 7.12
C LYS A 334 13.18 4.41 6.51
N MET A 335 13.76 3.25 6.28
CA MET A 335 13.04 2.09 5.76
C MET A 335 12.04 1.57 6.79
N SER A 336 10.88 1.13 6.32
CA SER A 336 9.87 0.52 7.18
C SER A 336 10.38 -0.76 7.83
N SER A 337 11.12 -1.59 7.09
CA SER A 337 11.74 -2.83 7.58
C SER A 337 12.71 -2.56 8.75
N THR A 338 13.59 -1.57 8.63
CA THR A 338 14.52 -1.17 9.71
C THR A 338 13.79 -0.70 10.95
N SER A 339 12.73 0.08 10.77
CA SER A 339 11.89 0.59 11.88
C SER A 339 11.10 -0.54 12.56
N ILE A 340 10.63 -1.53 11.79
CA ILE A 340 9.94 -2.71 12.30
C ILE A 340 10.91 -3.59 13.10
N ASP A 341 12.12 -3.82 12.58
CA ASP A 341 13.15 -4.61 13.27
C ASP A 341 13.53 -3.95 14.62
N ALA A 342 13.67 -2.61 14.65
CA ALA A 342 13.91 -1.88 15.89
C ALA A 342 12.72 -1.96 16.88
N ALA A 343 11.50 -2.02 16.38
CA ALA A 343 10.31 -2.11 17.20
C ALA A 343 10.18 -3.47 17.91
N TRP A 344 10.73 -4.56 17.34
CA TRP A 344 10.71 -5.87 18.00
C TRP A 344 11.29 -5.83 19.41
N ASN A 345 12.42 -5.17 19.61
CA ASN A 345 13.07 -5.09 20.91
C ASN A 345 12.29 -4.28 21.95
N LYS A 346 11.30 -3.51 21.53
CA LYS A 346 10.40 -2.75 22.40
C LYS A 346 9.17 -3.54 22.85
N ILE A 347 8.87 -4.68 22.23
CA ILE A 347 7.76 -5.53 22.64
C ILE A 347 8.12 -6.23 23.95
N PRO A 348 7.31 -6.14 25.02
CA PRO A 348 7.52 -6.89 26.25
C PRO A 348 7.57 -8.42 26.01
N ASN A 349 8.39 -9.13 26.79
CA ASN A 349 8.60 -10.57 26.59
C ASN A 349 7.33 -11.40 26.73
N ASP A 350 6.47 -11.06 27.67
CA ASP A 350 5.18 -11.70 27.90
C ASP A 350 4.27 -11.61 26.67
N ILE A 351 4.39 -10.54 25.88
CA ILE A 351 3.66 -10.38 24.62
C ILE A 351 4.36 -11.11 23.48
N ARG A 352 5.71 -11.13 23.42
CA ARG A 352 6.45 -11.82 22.36
C ARG A 352 6.18 -13.32 22.28
N VAL A 353 5.91 -13.94 23.43
CA VAL A 353 5.67 -15.39 23.53
C VAL A 353 4.22 -15.81 23.29
N LEU A 354 3.31 -14.88 23.10
CA LEU A 354 1.91 -15.19 22.80
C LEU A 354 1.80 -15.80 21.40
N GLU A 355 1.19 -16.97 21.29
CA GLU A 355 0.92 -17.61 20.00
C GLU A 355 -0.31 -17.02 19.32
N ASN A 356 -1.29 -16.56 20.11
CA ASN A 356 -2.52 -15.96 19.60
C ASN A 356 -2.26 -14.51 19.17
N GLU A 357 -2.31 -14.25 17.85
CA GLU A 357 -2.05 -12.94 17.27
C GLU A 357 -3.04 -11.87 17.77
N GLU A 358 -4.31 -12.20 17.90
CA GLU A 358 -5.33 -11.25 18.34
C GLU A 358 -5.08 -10.79 19.79
N LEU A 359 -4.74 -11.73 20.66
CA LEU A 359 -4.39 -11.44 22.05
C LEU A 359 -3.14 -10.56 22.13
N ALA A 360 -2.09 -10.88 21.39
CA ALA A 360 -0.86 -10.09 21.33
C ALA A 360 -1.11 -8.68 20.78
N ILE A 361 -1.87 -8.53 19.71
CA ILE A 361 -2.22 -7.22 19.14
C ILE A 361 -3.05 -6.40 20.13
N ASN A 362 -3.97 -7.00 20.87
CA ASN A 362 -4.74 -6.31 21.88
C ASN A 362 -3.88 -5.90 23.09
N SER A 363 -2.93 -6.74 23.50
CA SER A 363 -1.93 -6.41 24.52
C SER A 363 -1.02 -5.26 24.09
N ILE A 364 -0.54 -5.24 22.84
CA ILE A 364 0.22 -4.11 22.28
C ILE A 364 -0.62 -2.82 22.31
N LYS A 365 -1.90 -2.90 21.93
CA LYS A 365 -2.79 -1.71 22.03
C LYS A 365 -2.95 -1.22 23.45
N ALA A 366 -2.97 -2.14 24.44
CA ALA A 366 -3.13 -1.80 25.85
C ALA A 366 -1.93 -1.02 26.42
N LEU A 367 -0.72 -1.18 25.87
CA LEU A 367 0.47 -0.41 26.28
C LEU A 367 0.30 1.11 26.09
N PHE A 368 -0.64 1.55 25.25
CA PHE A 368 -0.89 2.96 24.90
C PHE A 368 -2.27 3.46 25.39
N ARG A 369 -2.91 2.72 26.30
CA ARG A 369 -4.12 3.19 26.98
C ARG A 369 -3.70 3.90 28.27
N HIS A 370 -3.85 5.21 28.28
CA HIS A 370 -3.62 6.07 29.45
C HIS A 370 -4.91 6.32 30.18
#